data_7d5b00c7511719fe78dca933e3f57f31
#
_entry.id   7d5b00c7511719fe78dca933e3f57f31
#
_cell.length_a   1.000
_cell.length_b   1.000
_cell.length_c   1.000
_cell.angle_alpha   90.00
_cell.angle_beta   90.00
_cell.angle_gamma   90.00
#
_symmetry.space_group_name_H-M   'P 1'
#
loop_
_entity.id
_entity.type
_entity.pdbx_description
1 polymer ?
#
loop_
_entity_poly.entity_id
_entity_poly.type
_entity_poly.pdbx_seq_one_letter_code
_entity_poly.pdbx_strand_id
1 'polypeptide(L)'
;IFTLASMGTIAACLFVFGLFYFVLSNFQNILHSAEQSVGISVFFEENLSEKQIADIGQKIEKRDEVERIEYISAAQAWEDFKQENFSKTPELAESFGDDNPLAESASYAIYCKDLERQSTLVEYLKNVKGIRKIKEADEIEEGFSSVNKLVGGVSLVLIVVLLLVSVFLIHSTIATGIAVRKPEIAIMRLMGASDFFIWAPFIVEGVVIGLIGSILPLIVLGISYGRILTYITTHFSLFSEGLAFLTTGEVFVMLVPISLILGVGIGFFGSFITVRRNLNI
;
A
#
# COMPACT_ATOMS: atom_id res chain seq x y z
N ILE A 1 3.95 -36.12 10.00
CA ILE A 1 2.76 -35.68 9.24
C ILE A 1 2.16 -34.43 9.87
N PHE A 2 1.91 -34.35 11.18
CA PHE A 2 1.34 -33.17 11.84
C PHE A 2 2.21 -31.92 11.71
N THR A 3 3.53 -32.04 11.86
CA THR A 3 4.48 -30.93 11.71
C THR A 3 4.46 -30.32 10.31
N LEU A 4 4.39 -31.19 9.27
CA LEU A 4 4.29 -30.72 7.88
C LEU A 4 2.96 -30.01 7.60
N ALA A 5 1.86 -30.49 8.19
CA ALA A 5 0.55 -29.84 8.07
C ALA A 5 0.58 -28.43 8.69
N SER A 6 1.20 -28.28 9.87
CA SER A 6 1.35 -26.98 10.53
C SER A 6 2.25 -26.03 9.76
N MET A 7 3.39 -26.52 9.23
CA MET A 7 4.24 -25.72 8.34
C MET A 7 3.49 -25.24 7.11
N GLY A 8 2.74 -26.14 6.45
CA GLY A 8 1.94 -25.81 5.27
C GLY A 8 0.87 -24.77 5.55
N THR A 9 0.23 -24.84 6.71
CA THR A 9 -0.82 -23.86 7.07
C THR A 9 -0.23 -22.49 7.41
N ILE A 10 0.89 -22.45 8.16
CA ILE A 10 1.60 -21.19 8.43
C ILE A 10 2.07 -20.58 7.12
N ALA A 11 2.64 -21.41 6.23
CA ALA A 11 3.06 -20.95 4.90
C ALA A 11 1.88 -20.38 4.09
N ALA A 12 0.72 -21.05 4.08
CA ALA A 12 -0.47 -20.56 3.41
C ALA A 12 -0.97 -19.24 4.01
N CYS A 13 -0.98 -19.12 5.35
CA CYS A 13 -1.36 -17.89 6.04
C CYS A 13 -0.43 -16.72 5.69
N LEU A 14 0.89 -16.94 5.74
CA LEU A 14 1.87 -15.91 5.41
C LEU A 14 1.92 -15.61 3.90
N PHE A 15 1.58 -16.57 3.05
CA PHE A 15 1.40 -16.34 1.62
C PHE A 15 0.23 -15.39 1.35
N VAL A 16 -0.92 -15.64 1.95
CA VAL A 16 -2.09 -14.76 1.83
C VAL A 16 -1.79 -13.37 2.40
N PHE A 17 -1.11 -13.30 3.55
CA PHE A 17 -0.63 -12.03 4.11
C PHE A 17 0.26 -11.27 3.12
N GLY A 18 1.23 -11.94 2.50
CA GLY A 18 2.12 -11.33 1.52
C GLY A 18 1.41 -10.87 0.25
N LEU A 19 0.41 -11.60 -0.24
CA LEU A 19 -0.44 -11.17 -1.35
C LEU A 19 -1.20 -9.88 -1.01
N PHE A 20 -1.80 -9.82 0.18
CA PHE A 20 -2.49 -8.59 0.63
C PHE A 20 -1.52 -7.42 0.77
N TYR A 21 -0.34 -7.67 1.32
CA TYR A 21 0.69 -6.65 1.42
C TYR A 21 1.10 -6.11 0.05
N PHE A 22 1.26 -6.97 -0.96
CA PHE A 22 1.55 -6.55 -2.33
C PHE A 22 0.46 -5.67 -2.92
N VAL A 23 -0.79 -6.10 -2.79
CA VAL A 23 -1.93 -5.35 -3.31
C VAL A 23 -2.01 -3.98 -2.62
N LEU A 24 -1.91 -3.95 -1.29
CA LEU A 24 -2.02 -2.72 -0.51
C LEU A 24 -0.88 -1.76 -0.80
N SER A 25 0.37 -2.23 -0.82
CA SER A 25 1.54 -1.38 -1.07
C SER A 25 1.54 -0.80 -2.48
N ASN A 26 1.20 -1.60 -3.50
CA ASN A 26 1.10 -1.09 -4.87
C ASN A 26 -0.08 -0.14 -5.03
N PHE A 27 -1.23 -0.45 -4.41
CA PHE A 27 -2.39 0.44 -4.44
C PHE A 27 -2.07 1.79 -3.81
N GLN A 28 -1.41 1.82 -2.64
CA GLN A 28 -0.97 3.06 -2.00
C GLN A 28 0.04 3.83 -2.85
N ASN A 29 0.97 3.13 -3.51
CA ASN A 29 1.96 3.79 -4.36
C ASN A 29 1.33 4.38 -5.63
N ILE A 30 0.40 3.65 -6.27
CA ILE A 30 -0.36 4.15 -7.42
C ILE A 30 -1.18 5.38 -7.01
N LEU A 31 -1.81 5.31 -5.85
CA LEU A 31 -2.59 6.41 -5.30
C LEU A 31 -1.71 7.64 -5.09
N HIS A 32 -0.60 7.47 -4.40
CA HIS A 32 0.36 8.55 -4.15
C HIS A 32 0.92 9.14 -5.46
N SER A 33 1.20 8.31 -6.45
CA SER A 33 1.63 8.78 -7.77
C SER A 33 0.52 9.51 -8.52
N ALA A 34 -0.72 9.05 -8.41
CA ALA A 34 -1.87 9.74 -8.99
C ALA A 34 -2.12 11.08 -8.31
N GLU A 35 -2.04 11.15 -6.98
CA GLU A 35 -2.15 12.38 -6.21
C GLU A 35 -1.06 13.39 -6.55
N GLN A 36 0.18 12.96 -6.74
CA GLN A 36 1.29 13.83 -7.20
C GLN A 36 1.10 14.31 -8.65
N SER A 37 0.36 13.56 -9.46
CA SER A 37 0.05 13.93 -10.84
C SER A 37 -1.13 14.90 -10.93
N VAL A 38 -1.98 14.98 -9.91
CA VAL A 38 -3.13 15.91 -9.86
C VAL A 38 -2.67 17.21 -9.21
N GLY A 39 -2.35 18.18 -10.04
CA GLY A 39 -2.01 19.53 -9.59
C GLY A 39 -3.23 20.29 -9.07
N ILE A 40 -2.98 21.26 -8.18
CA ILE A 40 -3.97 22.28 -7.82
C ILE A 40 -4.19 23.17 -9.04
N SER A 41 -5.40 23.18 -9.61
CA SER A 41 -5.71 24.09 -10.71
C SER A 41 -6.21 25.43 -10.17
N VAL A 42 -5.51 26.49 -10.53
CA VAL A 42 -5.82 27.86 -10.13
C VAL A 42 -6.30 28.66 -11.32
N PHE A 43 -7.56 29.07 -11.29
CA PHE A 43 -8.20 29.89 -12.33
C PHE A 43 -8.15 31.36 -11.95
N PHE A 44 -7.91 32.22 -12.93
CA PHE A 44 -7.76 33.65 -12.72
C PHE A 44 -9.08 34.40 -12.83
N GLU A 45 -9.11 35.62 -12.27
CA GLU A 45 -10.22 36.56 -12.48
C GLU A 45 -10.21 37.06 -13.93
N GLU A 46 -11.41 37.35 -14.46
CA GLU A 46 -11.60 37.94 -15.76
C GLU A 46 -10.90 39.30 -15.83
N ASN A 47 -10.26 39.60 -16.95
CA ASN A 47 -9.54 40.86 -17.22
C ASN A 47 -8.15 41.01 -16.57
N LEU A 48 -7.53 39.98 -16.07
CA LEU A 48 -6.13 40.04 -15.70
C LEU A 48 -5.22 40.07 -16.96
N SER A 49 -4.26 40.99 -16.96
CA SER A 49 -3.24 41.02 -18.01
C SER A 49 -2.28 39.84 -17.85
N GLU A 50 -1.68 39.37 -18.97
CA GLU A 50 -0.65 38.32 -18.97
C GLU A 50 0.49 38.62 -18.00
N LYS A 51 0.83 39.91 -17.83
CA LYS A 51 1.85 40.35 -16.89
C LYS A 51 1.48 40.07 -15.42
N GLN A 52 0.22 40.31 -15.09
CA GLN A 52 -0.31 40.04 -13.73
C GLN A 52 -0.40 38.54 -13.46
N ILE A 53 -0.79 37.76 -14.45
CA ILE A 53 -0.80 36.29 -14.37
C ILE A 53 0.63 35.76 -14.15
N ALA A 54 1.60 36.28 -14.90
CA ALA A 54 3.01 35.92 -14.74
C ALA A 54 3.56 36.31 -13.35
N ASP A 55 3.19 37.51 -12.82
CA ASP A 55 3.60 37.94 -11.48
C ASP A 55 3.00 37.05 -10.37
N ILE A 56 1.77 36.57 -10.55
CA ILE A 56 1.14 35.60 -9.65
C ILE A 56 1.90 34.27 -9.71
N GLY A 57 2.19 33.79 -10.94
CA GLY A 57 2.96 32.56 -11.15
C GLY A 57 4.31 32.59 -10.44
N GLN A 58 5.09 33.68 -10.61
CA GLN A 58 6.39 33.82 -9.94
C GLN A 58 6.30 33.83 -8.41
N LYS A 59 5.21 34.37 -7.84
CA LYS A 59 5.00 34.35 -6.38
C LYS A 59 4.71 32.94 -5.88
N ILE A 60 3.95 32.18 -6.66
CA ILE A 60 3.58 30.80 -6.33
C ILE A 60 4.81 29.89 -6.47
N GLU A 61 5.57 30.04 -7.55
CA GLU A 61 6.78 29.22 -7.83
C GLU A 61 7.89 29.36 -6.77
N LYS A 62 7.97 30.54 -6.13
CA LYS A 62 8.96 30.81 -5.07
C LYS A 62 8.62 30.15 -3.72
N ARG A 63 7.50 29.52 -3.60
CA ARG A 63 7.11 28.87 -2.36
C ARG A 63 7.77 27.50 -2.20
N ASP A 64 8.18 27.19 -0.98
CA ASP A 64 8.87 25.95 -0.66
C ASP A 64 8.01 24.70 -0.88
N GLU A 65 6.69 24.84 -0.81
CA GLU A 65 5.71 23.76 -0.99
C GLU A 65 5.56 23.35 -2.46
N VAL A 66 5.94 24.24 -3.41
CA VAL A 66 5.74 24.03 -4.84
C VAL A 66 6.92 23.28 -5.43
N GLU A 67 6.64 22.21 -6.17
CA GLU A 67 7.62 21.48 -6.96
C GLU A 67 7.77 22.08 -8.36
N ARG A 68 6.63 22.27 -9.03
CA ARG A 68 6.56 22.86 -10.37
C ARG A 68 5.23 23.55 -10.59
N ILE A 69 5.23 24.49 -11.52
CA ILE A 69 4.04 25.20 -11.97
C ILE A 69 3.98 25.12 -13.49
N GLU A 70 2.81 24.87 -14.04
CA GLU A 70 2.59 24.77 -15.47
C GLU A 70 1.46 25.70 -15.88
N TYR A 71 1.71 26.57 -16.86
CA TYR A 71 0.67 27.45 -17.37
C TYR A 71 -0.11 26.78 -18.49
N ILE A 72 -1.41 26.67 -18.31
CA ILE A 72 -2.33 26.12 -19.29
C ILE A 72 -3.13 27.28 -19.86
N SER A 73 -2.89 27.59 -21.13
CA SER A 73 -3.63 28.63 -21.84
C SER A 73 -5.09 28.19 -22.08
N ALA A 74 -5.99 29.15 -22.25
CA ALA A 74 -7.39 28.87 -22.60
C ALA A 74 -7.55 28.06 -23.90
N ALA A 75 -6.65 28.25 -24.86
CA ALA A 75 -6.65 27.48 -26.10
C ALA A 75 -6.23 26.03 -25.87
N GLN A 76 -5.19 25.81 -25.05
CA GLN A 76 -4.75 24.48 -24.68
C GLN A 76 -5.79 23.75 -23.83
N ALA A 77 -6.38 24.42 -22.84
CA ALA A 77 -7.44 23.86 -22.03
C ALA A 77 -8.65 23.38 -22.88
N TRP A 78 -8.97 24.11 -23.95
CA TRP A 78 -10.03 23.71 -24.86
C TRP A 78 -9.62 22.50 -25.72
N GLU A 79 -8.38 22.45 -26.17
CA GLU A 79 -7.87 21.31 -26.95
C GLU A 79 -7.85 20.03 -26.12
N ASP A 80 -7.32 20.12 -24.90
CA ASP A 80 -7.27 19.01 -23.95
C ASP A 80 -8.69 18.53 -23.61
N PHE A 81 -9.62 19.44 -23.37
CA PHE A 81 -11.03 19.12 -23.11
C PHE A 81 -11.69 18.41 -24.28
N LYS A 82 -11.40 18.82 -25.52
CA LYS A 82 -11.91 18.16 -26.72
C LYS A 82 -11.37 16.72 -26.83
N GLN A 83 -10.08 16.53 -26.59
CA GLN A 83 -9.47 15.20 -26.62
C GLN A 83 -10.05 14.25 -25.56
N GLU A 84 -10.23 14.74 -24.34
CA GLU A 84 -10.77 13.91 -23.26
C GLU A 84 -12.24 13.54 -23.46
N ASN A 85 -13.08 14.52 -23.81
CA ASN A 85 -14.53 14.35 -23.77
C ASN A 85 -15.16 14.00 -25.11
N PHE A 86 -14.55 14.40 -26.23
CA PHE A 86 -15.09 14.22 -27.56
C PHE A 86 -14.28 13.28 -28.45
N SER A 87 -13.26 12.59 -27.93
CA SER A 87 -12.46 11.62 -28.68
C SER A 87 -13.31 10.52 -29.35
N LYS A 88 -14.44 10.14 -28.74
CA LYS A 88 -15.39 9.14 -29.27
C LYS A 88 -16.50 9.75 -30.16
N THR A 89 -16.69 11.05 -30.16
CA THR A 89 -17.74 11.77 -30.86
C THR A 89 -17.24 13.11 -31.38
N PRO A 90 -16.31 13.12 -32.36
CA PRO A 90 -15.68 14.36 -32.86
C PRO A 90 -16.69 15.38 -33.42
N GLU A 91 -17.82 14.89 -33.96
CA GLU A 91 -18.90 15.72 -34.51
C GLU A 91 -19.49 16.70 -33.45
N LEU A 92 -19.47 16.32 -32.17
CA LEU A 92 -19.92 17.20 -31.09
C LEU A 92 -18.91 18.33 -30.84
N ALA A 93 -17.61 18.08 -31.00
CA ALA A 93 -16.59 19.12 -30.90
C ALA A 93 -16.68 20.14 -32.04
N GLU A 94 -17.00 19.67 -33.26
CA GLU A 94 -17.19 20.54 -34.43
C GLU A 94 -18.43 21.45 -34.31
N SER A 95 -19.42 21.08 -33.51
CA SER A 95 -20.62 21.89 -33.31
C SER A 95 -20.35 23.23 -32.61
N PHE A 96 -19.22 23.36 -31.89
CA PHE A 96 -18.77 24.61 -31.26
C PHE A 96 -18.10 25.58 -32.26
N GLY A 97 -17.72 25.09 -33.46
CA GLY A 97 -17.06 25.93 -34.47
C GLY A 97 -15.79 26.60 -33.95
N ASP A 98 -15.66 27.90 -34.22
CA ASP A 98 -14.55 28.74 -33.74
C ASP A 98 -14.79 29.30 -32.32
N ASP A 99 -15.90 29.00 -31.68
CA ASP A 99 -16.22 29.49 -30.34
C ASP A 99 -15.51 28.61 -29.29
N ASN A 100 -14.70 29.25 -28.45
CA ASN A 100 -14.02 28.56 -27.36
C ASN A 100 -14.77 28.80 -26.03
N PRO A 101 -15.56 27.82 -25.53
CA PRO A 101 -16.27 27.98 -24.27
C PRO A 101 -15.36 28.17 -23.06
N LEU A 102 -14.07 27.83 -23.20
CA LEU A 102 -13.05 27.97 -22.17
C LEU A 102 -12.13 29.17 -22.38
N ALA A 103 -12.55 30.16 -23.17
CA ALA A 103 -11.74 31.35 -23.50
C ALA A 103 -11.19 32.08 -22.27
N GLU A 104 -11.92 32.07 -21.15
CA GLU A 104 -11.52 32.68 -19.88
C GLU A 104 -11.03 31.68 -18.82
N SER A 105 -10.67 30.47 -19.26
CA SER A 105 -10.28 29.38 -18.38
C SER A 105 -8.77 29.12 -18.35
N ALA A 106 -7.97 30.17 -18.63
CA ALA A 106 -6.54 30.07 -18.38
C ALA A 106 -6.26 29.75 -16.91
N SER A 107 -5.33 28.84 -16.66
CA SER A 107 -5.05 28.36 -15.32
C SER A 107 -3.57 28.05 -15.11
N TYR A 108 -3.16 28.00 -13.86
CA TYR A 108 -1.94 27.31 -13.48
C TYR A 108 -2.26 25.96 -12.87
N ALA A 109 -1.60 24.90 -13.35
CA ALA A 109 -1.50 23.63 -12.67
C ALA A 109 -0.26 23.67 -11.75
N ILE A 110 -0.48 23.55 -10.45
CA ILE A 110 0.56 23.66 -9.43
C ILE A 110 0.74 22.30 -8.79
N TYR A 111 1.94 21.77 -8.86
CA TYR A 111 2.30 20.47 -8.30
C TYR A 111 3.07 20.69 -6.99
N CYS A 112 2.64 20.04 -5.91
CA CYS A 112 3.25 20.14 -4.59
C CYS A 112 4.36 19.09 -4.44
N LYS A 113 5.45 19.45 -3.73
CA LYS A 113 6.50 18.50 -3.33
C LYS A 113 5.99 17.46 -2.34
N ASP A 114 5.04 17.87 -1.49
CA ASP A 114 4.51 17.09 -0.40
C ASP A 114 3.02 17.38 -0.23
N LEU A 115 2.21 16.34 -0.27
CA LEU A 115 0.75 16.44 -0.14
C LEU A 115 0.31 16.97 1.23
N GLU A 116 1.06 16.66 2.30
CA GLU A 116 0.75 17.17 3.64
C GLU A 116 0.79 18.72 3.69
N ARG A 117 1.52 19.34 2.77
CA ARG A 117 1.64 20.80 2.65
C ARG A 117 0.66 21.43 1.66
N GLN A 118 -0.12 20.61 0.95
CA GLN A 118 -1.09 21.07 -0.04
C GLN A 118 -2.13 21.99 0.59
N SER A 119 -2.67 21.65 1.75
CA SER A 119 -3.64 22.44 2.48
C SER A 119 -3.10 23.85 2.85
N THR A 120 -1.83 23.92 3.22
CA THR A 120 -1.16 25.21 3.53
C THR A 120 -1.02 26.07 2.28
N LEU A 121 -0.67 25.45 1.14
CA LEU A 121 -0.58 26.15 -0.14
C LEU A 121 -1.95 26.65 -0.60
N VAL A 122 -2.98 25.84 -0.46
CA VAL A 122 -4.36 26.21 -0.82
C VAL A 122 -4.87 27.37 0.03
N GLU A 123 -4.61 27.37 1.34
CA GLU A 123 -4.96 28.47 2.22
C GLU A 123 -4.24 29.77 1.81
N TYR A 124 -2.99 29.70 1.41
CA TYR A 124 -2.27 30.83 0.83
C TYR A 124 -2.92 31.30 -0.46
N LEU A 125 -3.22 30.39 -1.41
CA LEU A 125 -3.80 30.71 -2.71
C LEU A 125 -5.18 31.37 -2.58
N LYS A 126 -5.99 30.99 -1.60
CA LYS A 126 -7.30 31.62 -1.29
C LYS A 126 -7.15 33.09 -0.91
N ASN A 127 -5.98 33.51 -0.44
CA ASN A 127 -5.69 34.89 -0.05
C ASN A 127 -4.98 35.72 -1.14
N VAL A 128 -4.61 35.09 -2.28
CA VAL A 128 -3.94 35.78 -3.40
C VAL A 128 -4.98 36.50 -4.25
N LYS A 129 -4.82 37.82 -4.41
CA LYS A 129 -5.69 38.63 -5.27
C LYS A 129 -5.48 38.24 -6.75
N GLY A 130 -6.57 38.12 -7.49
CA GLY A 130 -6.56 37.75 -8.90
C GLY A 130 -6.84 36.25 -9.15
N ILE A 131 -7.03 35.48 -8.10
CA ILE A 131 -7.47 34.07 -8.19
C ILE A 131 -8.99 34.06 -8.03
N ARG A 132 -9.71 33.59 -9.07
CA ARG A 132 -11.16 33.43 -9.08
C ARG A 132 -11.60 32.12 -8.44
N LYS A 133 -10.90 31.00 -8.78
CA LYS A 133 -11.28 29.68 -8.33
C LYS A 133 -10.04 28.82 -8.18
N ILE A 134 -10.05 28.05 -7.12
CA ILE A 134 -9.06 26.99 -6.88
C ILE A 134 -9.83 25.68 -6.98
N LYS A 135 -9.36 24.78 -7.84
CA LYS A 135 -9.87 23.42 -7.94
C LYS A 135 -8.83 22.51 -7.29
N GLU A 136 -9.18 22.01 -6.14
CA GLU A 136 -8.42 21.04 -5.38
C GLU A 136 -8.81 19.64 -5.87
N ALA A 137 -7.94 18.67 -5.65
CA ALA A 137 -8.25 17.26 -5.90
C ALA A 137 -9.16 16.63 -4.82
N ASP A 138 -9.75 17.46 -3.95
CA ASP A 138 -10.50 17.01 -2.75
C ASP A 138 -11.62 16.01 -3.04
N GLU A 139 -12.30 16.11 -4.18
CA GLU A 139 -13.35 15.15 -4.56
C GLU A 139 -12.77 13.73 -4.84
N ILE A 140 -11.51 13.70 -5.24
CA ILE A 140 -10.77 12.47 -5.47
C ILE A 140 -10.25 11.92 -4.13
N GLU A 141 -9.76 12.82 -3.25
CA GLU A 141 -9.17 12.48 -1.95
C GLU A 141 -10.18 11.81 -1.00
N GLU A 142 -11.43 12.28 -0.91
CA GLU A 142 -12.47 11.67 -0.08
C GLU A 142 -12.83 10.25 -0.55
N GLY A 143 -12.95 10.04 -1.87
CA GLY A 143 -13.21 8.72 -2.46
C GLY A 143 -12.08 7.74 -2.16
N PHE A 144 -10.84 8.16 -2.36
CA PHE A 144 -9.66 7.33 -2.15
C PHE A 144 -9.37 7.06 -0.68
N SER A 145 -9.53 8.04 0.20
CA SER A 145 -9.41 7.85 1.66
C SER A 145 -10.39 6.80 2.17
N SER A 146 -11.62 6.79 1.67
CA SER A 146 -12.63 5.79 2.04
C SER A 146 -12.26 4.40 1.56
N VAL A 147 -11.77 4.25 0.32
CA VAL A 147 -11.31 2.97 -0.21
C VAL A 147 -10.09 2.47 0.55
N ASN A 148 -9.11 3.35 0.84
CA ASN A 148 -7.91 2.98 1.59
C ASN A 148 -8.25 2.50 3.02
N LYS A 149 -9.18 3.16 3.72
CA LYS A 149 -9.68 2.73 5.03
C LYS A 149 -10.39 1.39 4.97
N LEU A 150 -11.21 1.15 3.93
CA LEU A 150 -11.89 -0.14 3.74
C LEU A 150 -10.89 -1.27 3.47
N VAL A 151 -9.97 -1.06 2.53
CA VAL A 151 -8.94 -2.07 2.19
C VAL A 151 -8.04 -2.34 3.40
N GLY A 152 -7.61 -1.30 4.11
CA GLY A 152 -6.82 -1.43 5.33
C GLY A 152 -7.60 -2.17 6.45
N GLY A 153 -8.86 -1.85 6.64
CA GLY A 153 -9.72 -2.51 7.63
C GLY A 153 -9.95 -3.99 7.33
N VAL A 154 -10.29 -4.33 6.09
CA VAL A 154 -10.47 -5.72 5.65
C VAL A 154 -9.17 -6.50 5.79
N SER A 155 -8.04 -5.91 5.38
CA SER A 155 -6.71 -6.53 5.51
C SER A 155 -6.37 -6.81 6.97
N LEU A 156 -6.62 -5.86 7.87
CA LEU A 156 -6.36 -6.02 9.30
C LEU A 156 -7.17 -7.17 9.89
N VAL A 157 -8.47 -7.24 9.61
CA VAL A 157 -9.36 -8.32 10.08
C VAL A 157 -8.85 -9.67 9.57
N LEU A 158 -8.50 -9.75 8.31
CA LEU A 158 -8.02 -10.99 7.69
C LEU A 158 -6.69 -11.43 8.31
N ILE A 159 -5.75 -10.52 8.53
CA ILE A 159 -4.47 -10.80 9.21
C ILE A 159 -4.74 -11.35 10.63
N VAL A 160 -5.61 -10.72 11.40
CA VAL A 160 -5.95 -11.17 12.77
C VAL A 160 -6.54 -12.59 12.74
N VAL A 161 -7.47 -12.87 11.84
CA VAL A 161 -8.07 -14.21 11.69
C VAL A 161 -7.00 -15.25 11.33
N LEU A 162 -6.13 -14.95 10.38
CA LEU A 162 -5.05 -15.84 9.97
C LEU A 162 -4.04 -16.09 11.09
N LEU A 163 -3.72 -15.07 11.89
CA LEU A 163 -2.86 -15.22 13.07
C LEU A 163 -3.50 -16.15 14.11
N LEU A 164 -4.78 -15.99 14.40
CA LEU A 164 -5.50 -16.86 15.34
C LEU A 164 -5.53 -18.32 14.87
N VAL A 165 -5.79 -18.55 13.58
CA VAL A 165 -5.76 -19.89 12.98
C VAL A 165 -4.36 -20.50 13.10
N SER A 166 -3.31 -19.73 12.80
CA SER A 166 -1.92 -20.19 12.89
C SER A 166 -1.51 -20.58 14.31
N VAL A 167 -1.85 -19.74 15.29
CA VAL A 167 -1.60 -20.03 16.72
C VAL A 167 -2.36 -21.29 17.17
N PHE A 168 -3.63 -21.44 16.75
CA PHE A 168 -4.43 -22.63 17.06
C PHE A 168 -3.78 -23.92 16.49
N LEU A 169 -3.28 -23.87 15.27
CA LEU A 169 -2.64 -25.03 14.62
C LEU A 169 -1.32 -25.39 15.26
N ILE A 170 -0.48 -24.41 15.62
CA ILE A 170 0.74 -24.65 16.39
C ILE A 170 0.39 -25.25 17.73
N HIS A 171 -0.63 -24.70 18.43
CA HIS A 171 -1.11 -25.29 19.68
C HIS A 171 -1.48 -26.76 19.51
N SER A 172 -2.26 -27.11 18.51
CA SER A 172 -2.67 -28.50 18.24
C SER A 172 -1.45 -29.41 17.97
N THR A 173 -0.47 -28.94 17.18
CA THR A 173 0.72 -29.73 16.83
C THR A 173 1.60 -29.97 18.03
N ILE A 174 1.93 -28.93 18.80
CA ILE A 174 2.77 -29.04 19.99
C ILE A 174 2.09 -29.87 21.08
N ALA A 175 0.77 -29.68 21.29
CA ALA A 175 0.00 -30.49 22.25
C ALA A 175 0.03 -31.98 21.92
N THR A 176 -0.09 -32.32 20.63
CA THR A 176 0.04 -33.69 20.15
C THR A 176 1.46 -34.21 20.36
N GLY A 177 2.50 -33.41 20.05
CA GLY A 177 3.89 -33.74 20.30
C GLY A 177 4.20 -34.04 21.78
N ILE A 178 3.69 -33.22 22.69
CA ILE A 178 3.78 -33.42 24.14
C ILE A 178 3.06 -34.71 24.56
N ALA A 179 1.85 -34.95 24.05
CA ALA A 179 1.07 -36.15 24.37
C ALA A 179 1.77 -37.43 23.99
N VAL A 180 2.39 -37.48 22.82
CA VAL A 180 3.17 -38.65 22.35
C VAL A 180 4.43 -38.87 23.19
N ARG A 181 5.10 -37.81 23.65
CA ARG A 181 6.34 -37.87 24.44
C ARG A 181 6.08 -37.86 25.95
N LYS A 182 4.84 -38.01 26.41
CA LYS A 182 4.47 -37.99 27.81
C LYS A 182 5.24 -38.97 28.71
N PRO A 183 5.51 -40.25 28.28
CA PRO A 183 6.31 -41.18 29.07
C PRO A 183 7.76 -40.73 29.25
N GLU A 184 8.37 -40.14 28.20
CA GLU A 184 9.75 -39.63 28.25
C GLU A 184 9.87 -38.46 29.20
N ILE A 185 8.90 -37.54 29.15
CA ILE A 185 8.81 -36.38 30.04
C ILE A 185 8.67 -36.81 31.52
N ALA A 186 7.87 -37.86 31.79
CA ALA A 186 7.73 -38.40 33.13
C ALA A 186 9.04 -38.95 33.67
N ILE A 187 9.81 -39.67 32.87
CA ILE A 187 11.14 -40.18 33.24
C ILE A 187 12.12 -39.04 33.50
N MET A 188 12.14 -38.00 32.65
CA MET A 188 12.97 -36.80 32.83
C MET A 188 12.68 -36.09 34.18
N ARG A 189 11.42 -35.96 34.54
CA ARG A 189 11.01 -35.42 35.84
C ARG A 189 11.47 -36.26 37.02
N LEU A 190 11.35 -37.59 36.90
CA LEU A 190 11.82 -38.49 37.95
C LEU A 190 13.35 -38.44 38.12
N MET A 191 14.11 -38.17 37.07
CA MET A 191 15.56 -37.95 37.13
C MET A 191 15.97 -36.56 37.62
N GLY A 192 15.01 -35.68 37.93
CA GLY A 192 15.28 -34.32 38.43
C GLY A 192 15.61 -33.29 37.37
N ALA A 193 15.22 -33.53 36.11
CA ALA A 193 15.42 -32.57 35.04
C ALA A 193 14.67 -31.24 35.34
N SER A 194 15.32 -30.10 35.08
CA SER A 194 14.69 -28.80 35.22
C SER A 194 13.54 -28.60 34.19
N ASP A 195 12.53 -27.84 34.57
CA ASP A 195 11.40 -27.55 33.69
C ASP A 195 11.88 -26.94 32.35
N PHE A 196 12.92 -26.07 32.38
CA PHE A 196 13.52 -25.52 31.19
C PHE A 196 14.01 -26.59 30.21
N PHE A 197 14.65 -27.61 30.71
CA PHE A 197 15.18 -28.70 29.88
C PHE A 197 14.05 -29.52 29.23
N ILE A 198 12.89 -29.59 29.88
CA ILE A 198 11.72 -30.32 29.39
C ILE A 198 11.00 -29.54 28.29
N TRP A 199 10.82 -28.22 28.45
CA TRP A 199 10.03 -27.44 27.52
C TRP A 199 10.82 -26.80 26.36
N ALA A 200 12.12 -26.57 26.52
CA ALA A 200 12.95 -25.93 25.51
C ALA A 200 12.88 -26.60 24.13
N PRO A 201 12.92 -27.94 23.99
CA PRO A 201 12.82 -28.60 22.68
C PRO A 201 11.52 -28.25 21.93
N PHE A 202 10.39 -28.15 22.64
CA PHE A 202 9.09 -27.84 22.02
C PHE A 202 9.00 -26.38 21.54
N ILE A 203 9.66 -25.45 22.25
CA ILE A 203 9.72 -24.07 21.81
C ILE A 203 10.61 -23.94 20.59
N VAL A 204 11.77 -24.59 20.60
CA VAL A 204 12.67 -24.63 19.43
C VAL A 204 11.95 -25.24 18.22
N GLU A 205 11.22 -26.34 18.42
CA GLU A 205 10.40 -26.94 17.36
C GLU A 205 9.38 -25.95 16.80
N GLY A 206 8.66 -25.21 17.65
CA GLY A 206 7.70 -24.19 17.20
C GLY A 206 8.35 -23.03 16.44
N VAL A 207 9.50 -22.54 16.91
CA VAL A 207 10.27 -21.49 16.23
C VAL A 207 10.76 -21.96 14.84
N VAL A 208 11.28 -23.20 14.75
CA VAL A 208 11.73 -23.78 13.47
C VAL A 208 10.56 -23.93 12.50
N ILE A 209 9.40 -24.41 12.98
CA ILE A 209 8.17 -24.51 12.19
C ILE A 209 7.76 -23.13 11.66
N GLY A 210 7.77 -22.12 12.51
CA GLY A 210 7.44 -20.75 12.13
C GLY A 210 8.42 -20.15 11.13
N LEU A 211 9.71 -20.41 11.31
CA LEU A 211 10.78 -19.91 10.43
C LEU A 211 10.70 -20.56 9.03
N ILE A 212 10.59 -21.87 8.95
CA ILE A 212 10.45 -22.56 7.66
C ILE A 212 9.12 -22.18 6.99
N GLY A 213 8.04 -22.10 7.79
CA GLY A 213 6.72 -21.68 7.33
C GLY A 213 6.70 -20.26 6.76
N SER A 214 7.63 -19.37 7.17
CA SER A 214 7.74 -18.01 6.62
C SER A 214 8.65 -17.92 5.38
N ILE A 215 9.70 -18.69 5.31
CA ILE A 215 10.64 -18.65 4.17
C ILE A 215 9.99 -19.15 2.88
N LEU A 216 9.23 -20.23 2.95
CA LEU A 216 8.63 -20.85 1.77
C LEU A 216 7.68 -19.90 1.01
N PRO A 217 6.72 -19.23 1.67
CA PRO A 217 5.86 -18.27 0.97
C PRO A 217 6.62 -17.05 0.42
N LEU A 218 7.67 -16.58 1.10
CA LEU A 218 8.50 -15.48 0.62
C LEU A 218 9.17 -15.81 -0.72
N ILE A 219 9.69 -17.04 -0.87
CA ILE A 219 10.30 -17.48 -2.13
C ILE A 219 9.24 -17.53 -3.24
N VAL A 220 8.08 -18.14 -2.98
CA VAL A 220 6.99 -18.24 -3.96
C VAL A 220 6.49 -16.87 -4.36
N LEU A 221 6.29 -15.97 -3.40
CA LEU A 221 5.86 -14.60 -3.64
C LEU A 221 6.88 -13.81 -4.46
N GLY A 222 8.18 -13.95 -4.16
CA GLY A 222 9.24 -13.25 -4.90
C GLY A 222 9.27 -13.64 -6.38
N ILE A 223 9.18 -14.93 -6.65
CA ILE A 223 9.15 -15.44 -8.04
C ILE A 223 7.86 -14.99 -8.74
N SER A 224 6.72 -15.08 -8.07
CA SER A 224 5.41 -14.74 -8.63
C SER A 224 5.30 -13.24 -8.92
N TYR A 225 5.69 -12.39 -7.98
CA TYR A 225 5.62 -10.94 -8.12
C TYR A 225 6.49 -10.43 -9.27
N GLY A 226 7.74 -10.90 -9.34
CA GLY A 226 8.64 -10.51 -10.43
C GLY A 226 8.09 -10.90 -11.82
N ARG A 227 7.48 -12.09 -11.94
CA ARG A 227 6.85 -12.53 -13.21
C ARG A 227 5.61 -11.73 -13.55
N ILE A 228 4.76 -11.44 -12.57
CA ILE A 228 3.54 -10.64 -12.76
C ILE A 228 3.92 -9.22 -13.19
N LEU A 229 4.89 -8.60 -12.51
CA LEU A 229 5.35 -7.26 -12.85
C LEU A 229 5.90 -7.19 -14.29
N THR A 230 6.76 -8.13 -14.66
CA THR A 230 7.29 -8.23 -16.04
C THR A 230 6.17 -8.44 -17.06
N TYR A 231 5.18 -9.28 -16.76
CA TYR A 231 4.05 -9.51 -17.65
C TYR A 231 3.20 -8.26 -17.86
N ILE A 232 2.90 -7.51 -16.78
CA ILE A 232 2.13 -6.26 -16.85
C ILE A 232 2.88 -5.22 -17.67
N THR A 233 4.16 -4.99 -17.39
CA THR A 233 4.96 -3.97 -18.07
C THR A 233 5.19 -4.27 -19.55
N THR A 234 5.24 -5.56 -19.95
CA THR A 234 5.45 -5.93 -21.36
C THR A 234 4.17 -5.96 -22.17
N HIS A 235 3.02 -6.31 -21.59
CA HIS A 235 1.76 -6.46 -22.33
C HIS A 235 0.81 -5.27 -22.22
N PHE A 236 1.01 -4.42 -21.21
CA PHE A 236 0.15 -3.27 -20.94
C PHE A 236 0.97 -1.98 -20.86
N SER A 237 1.64 -1.62 -21.96
CA SER A 237 2.49 -0.42 -22.03
C SER A 237 1.76 0.88 -21.68
N LEU A 238 0.46 0.99 -22.00
CA LEU A 238 -0.37 2.14 -21.65
C LEU A 238 -0.54 2.30 -20.12
N PHE A 239 -0.47 1.20 -19.36
CA PHE A 239 -0.54 1.26 -17.89
C PHE A 239 0.82 1.48 -17.25
N SER A 240 1.92 1.19 -17.96
CA SER A 240 3.27 1.35 -17.42
C SER A 240 3.77 2.80 -17.43
N GLU A 241 3.23 3.66 -18.29
CA GLU A 241 3.58 5.09 -18.36
C GLU A 241 2.84 5.94 -17.32
N GLY A 242 1.68 5.46 -16.80
CA GLY A 242 0.86 6.19 -15.82
C GLY A 242 0.78 5.57 -14.42
N LEU A 243 1.17 4.30 -14.24
CA LEU A 243 1.08 3.60 -12.97
C LEU A 243 2.48 3.24 -12.44
N ALA A 244 2.90 3.92 -11.39
CA ALA A 244 4.15 3.62 -10.71
C ALA A 244 4.00 2.36 -9.85
N PHE A 245 4.36 1.18 -10.37
CA PHE A 245 4.45 -0.04 -9.58
C PHE A 245 5.76 -0.06 -8.78
N LEU A 246 5.67 -0.49 -7.53
CA LEU A 246 6.86 -0.71 -6.70
C LEU A 246 7.75 -1.81 -7.28
N THR A 247 9.05 -1.60 -7.23
CA THR A 247 9.99 -2.64 -7.62
C THR A 247 9.95 -3.83 -6.64
N THR A 248 10.32 -5.02 -7.12
CA THR A 248 10.39 -6.19 -6.26
C THR A 248 11.27 -5.96 -5.03
N GLY A 249 12.38 -5.21 -5.19
CA GLY A 249 13.29 -4.89 -4.10
C GLY A 249 12.63 -4.05 -2.99
N GLU A 250 11.92 -3.00 -3.35
CA GLU A 250 11.25 -2.08 -2.41
C GLU A 250 10.20 -2.81 -1.57
N VAL A 251 9.39 -3.65 -2.20
CA VAL A 251 8.35 -4.41 -1.50
C VAL A 251 8.97 -5.46 -0.56
N PHE A 252 10.04 -6.15 -1.00
CA PHE A 252 10.66 -7.21 -0.22
C PHE A 252 11.52 -6.71 0.95
N VAL A 253 12.11 -5.53 0.88
CA VAL A 253 12.84 -4.91 2.01
C VAL A 253 11.97 -4.85 3.27
N MET A 254 10.67 -4.58 3.12
CA MET A 254 9.74 -4.48 4.25
C MET A 254 9.03 -5.81 4.52
N LEU A 255 8.64 -6.55 3.48
CA LEU A 255 7.89 -7.81 3.62
C LEU A 255 8.70 -8.92 4.29
N VAL A 256 9.99 -9.06 3.95
CA VAL A 256 10.84 -10.14 4.49
C VAL A 256 10.98 -10.05 6.01
N PRO A 257 11.42 -8.92 6.61
CA PRO A 257 11.55 -8.85 8.06
C PRO A 257 10.21 -9.01 8.77
N ILE A 258 9.13 -8.42 8.25
CA ILE A 258 7.79 -8.55 8.85
C ILE A 258 7.34 -10.02 8.85
N SER A 259 7.47 -10.71 7.72
CA SER A 259 7.05 -12.12 7.60
C SER A 259 7.89 -13.04 8.49
N LEU A 260 9.20 -12.80 8.63
CA LEU A 260 10.08 -13.56 9.52
C LEU A 260 9.72 -13.32 10.99
N ILE A 261 9.52 -12.08 11.39
CA ILE A 261 9.11 -11.72 12.76
C ILE A 261 7.75 -12.35 13.09
N LEU A 262 6.79 -12.29 12.18
CA LEU A 262 5.48 -12.91 12.36
C LEU A 262 5.61 -14.44 12.44
N GLY A 263 6.33 -15.09 11.52
CA GLY A 263 6.49 -16.54 11.51
C GLY A 263 7.16 -17.05 12.78
N VAL A 264 8.30 -16.48 13.15
CA VAL A 264 9.01 -16.83 14.39
C VAL A 264 8.19 -16.47 15.63
N GLY A 265 7.53 -15.31 15.63
CA GLY A 265 6.65 -14.87 16.73
C GLY A 265 5.50 -15.83 16.95
N ILE A 266 4.78 -16.20 15.90
CA ILE A 266 3.67 -17.16 15.96
C ILE A 266 4.19 -18.51 16.48
N GLY A 267 5.34 -18.98 15.94
CA GLY A 267 5.99 -20.22 16.37
C GLY A 267 6.37 -20.20 17.85
N PHE A 268 7.00 -19.12 18.29
CA PHE A 268 7.40 -18.97 19.68
C PHE A 268 6.21 -18.86 20.64
N PHE A 269 5.31 -17.92 20.40
CA PHE A 269 4.16 -17.67 21.29
C PHE A 269 3.18 -18.85 21.30
N GLY A 270 2.91 -19.46 20.13
CA GLY A 270 2.05 -20.61 20.02
C GLY A 270 2.60 -21.82 20.78
N SER A 271 3.90 -22.11 20.66
CA SER A 271 4.54 -23.20 21.41
C SER A 271 4.65 -22.89 22.90
N PHE A 272 5.01 -21.66 23.28
CA PHE A 272 5.13 -21.25 24.67
C PHE A 272 3.80 -21.38 25.45
N ILE A 273 2.71 -20.87 24.89
CA ILE A 273 1.38 -20.99 25.50
C ILE A 273 0.96 -22.43 25.63
N THR A 274 1.25 -23.26 24.60
CA THR A 274 0.89 -24.69 24.59
C THR A 274 1.65 -25.47 25.65
N VAL A 275 2.94 -25.26 25.74
CA VAL A 275 3.81 -25.92 26.70
C VAL A 275 3.40 -25.56 28.14
N ARG A 276 3.23 -24.28 28.42
CA ARG A 276 2.80 -23.80 29.73
C ARG A 276 1.46 -24.40 30.18
N ARG A 277 0.51 -24.53 29.23
CA ARG A 277 -0.81 -25.10 29.54
C ARG A 277 -0.80 -26.62 29.72
N ASN A 278 -0.02 -27.35 28.93
CA ASN A 278 -0.02 -28.82 28.93
C ASN A 278 0.97 -29.46 29.91
N LEU A 279 2.00 -28.77 30.32
CA LEU A 279 2.99 -29.28 31.28
C LEU A 279 2.73 -28.83 32.73
N ASN A 280 1.66 -28.06 33.00
CA ASN A 280 1.32 -27.52 34.35
C ASN A 280 2.51 -26.81 35.03
N ILE A 281 3.18 -25.91 34.28
CA ILE A 281 4.31 -25.13 34.76
C ILE A 281 3.83 -23.69 35.02
#